data_d72ec78b6e2d6506fd56dfca6bc5feda
#
_entry.id   d72ec78b6e2d6506fd56dfca6bc5feda
#
_cell.length_a   1.000
_cell.length_b   1.000
_cell.length_c   1.000
_cell.angle_alpha   90.00
_cell.angle_beta   90.00
_cell.angle_gamma   90.00
#
_symmetry.space_group_name_H-M   'P 1'
#
loop_
_entity.id
_entity.type
_entity.pdbx_description
1 polymer ?
#
loop_
_entity_poly.entity_id
_entity_poly.type
_entity_poly.pdbx_seq_one_letter_code
_entity_poly.pdbx_strand_id
1 'polypeptide(L)'
;MRLLIPRLKLSAPVDALGVTRDYALQAPAGVSSVAWYRLGALPGNPGDAIISGHRGYPGGVPAVFNHLGRLKPGDEIEVLLAGGSTVRFAVDRIFSSPYRVIPAGFFATDGPSRLTLVTCTGTFRTNDLTYTDRLVVEATSVAGNFPTNHQGVN
;
A
#
# COMPACT_ATOMS: atom_id res chain seq x y z
N MET A 1 -3.25 9.70 -8.55
CA MET A 1 -2.19 8.77 -8.12
C MET A 1 -2.53 7.37 -8.59
N ARG A 2 -1.55 6.56 -8.96
CA ARG A 2 -1.73 5.20 -9.46
C ARG A 2 -0.63 4.29 -8.92
N LEU A 3 -1.00 3.10 -8.48
CA LEU A 3 -0.09 2.06 -8.03
C LEU A 3 0.18 1.08 -9.17
N LEU A 4 1.44 0.78 -9.42
CA LEU A 4 1.89 -0.15 -10.45
C LEU A 4 2.78 -1.21 -9.80
N ILE A 5 2.45 -2.49 -10.01
CA ILE A 5 3.27 -3.62 -9.55
C ILE A 5 3.50 -4.54 -10.75
N PRO A 6 4.62 -4.37 -11.48
CA PRO A 6 4.87 -5.10 -12.74
C PRO A 6 4.78 -6.61 -12.59
N ARG A 7 5.37 -7.17 -11.53
CA ARG A 7 5.35 -8.62 -11.29
C ARG A 7 3.95 -9.20 -11.21
N LEU A 8 2.98 -8.45 -10.70
CA LEU A 8 1.58 -8.87 -10.58
C LEU A 8 0.73 -8.42 -11.77
N LYS A 9 1.30 -7.71 -12.73
CA LYS A 9 0.57 -7.02 -13.80
C LYS A 9 -0.57 -6.16 -13.25
N LEU A 10 -0.31 -5.49 -12.12
CA LEU A 10 -1.27 -4.67 -11.40
C LEU A 10 -1.08 -3.21 -11.76
N SER A 11 -2.18 -2.55 -12.07
CA SER A 11 -2.28 -1.10 -12.24
C SER A 11 -3.60 -0.67 -11.63
N ALA A 12 -3.54 0.10 -10.54
CA ALA A 12 -4.73 0.47 -9.78
C ALA A 12 -4.76 1.96 -9.45
N PRO A 13 -5.93 2.62 -9.56
CA PRO A 13 -6.09 3.97 -9.07
C PRO A 13 -5.96 3.97 -7.54
N VAL A 14 -5.41 5.05 -7.00
CA VAL A 14 -5.19 5.23 -5.57
C VAL A 14 -6.11 6.33 -5.07
N ASP A 15 -7.03 5.97 -4.17
CA ASP A 15 -7.90 6.90 -3.48
C ASP A 15 -7.21 7.43 -2.22
N ALA A 16 -7.30 8.74 -1.96
CA ALA A 16 -6.79 9.32 -0.73
C ALA A 16 -7.86 9.21 0.36
N LEU A 17 -7.67 8.31 1.32
CA LEU A 17 -8.63 8.02 2.38
C LEU A 17 -8.00 8.24 3.76
N GLY A 18 -8.84 8.38 4.78
CA GLY A 18 -8.45 8.56 6.16
C GLY A 18 -8.68 7.33 7.02
N VAL A 19 -9.23 7.55 8.19
CA VAL A 19 -9.64 6.51 9.14
C VAL A 19 -11.16 6.53 9.33
N THR A 20 -11.70 5.39 9.73
CA THR A 20 -13.09 5.27 10.16
C THR A 20 -13.29 5.90 11.54
N ARG A 21 -14.55 5.94 12.02
CA ARG A 21 -14.87 6.38 13.38
C ARG A 21 -14.19 5.54 14.46
N ASP A 22 -13.91 4.27 14.16
CA ASP A 22 -13.23 3.34 15.07
C ASP A 22 -11.70 3.31 14.87
N TYR A 23 -11.14 4.35 14.25
CA TYR A 23 -9.71 4.52 13.97
C TYR A 23 -9.09 3.40 13.12
N ALA A 24 -9.88 2.67 12.36
CA ALA A 24 -9.38 1.74 11.34
C ALA A 24 -9.09 2.49 10.04
N LEU A 25 -8.12 2.01 9.25
CA LEU A 25 -7.89 2.54 7.91
C LEU A 25 -9.16 2.36 7.05
N GLN A 26 -9.59 3.43 6.39
CA GLN A 26 -10.68 3.32 5.43
C GLN A 26 -10.27 2.42 4.26
N ALA A 27 -11.13 1.48 3.92
CA ALA A 27 -10.93 0.63 2.75
C ALA A 27 -11.48 1.31 1.49
N PRO A 28 -10.91 1.04 0.31
CA PRO A 28 -11.50 1.50 -0.95
C PRO A 28 -12.93 0.98 -1.10
N ALA A 29 -13.80 1.77 -1.72
CA ALA A 29 -15.18 1.37 -1.96
C ALA A 29 -15.30 0.21 -2.97
N GLY A 30 -14.37 0.13 -3.93
CA GLY A 30 -14.38 -0.87 -4.98
C GLY A 30 -13.30 -1.95 -4.81
N VAL A 31 -13.40 -3.00 -5.63
CA VAL A 31 -12.44 -4.10 -5.62
C VAL A 31 -11.19 -3.83 -6.48
N SER A 32 -11.22 -2.81 -7.31
CA SER A 32 -10.18 -2.49 -8.30
C SER A 32 -9.28 -1.31 -7.94
N SER A 33 -9.61 -0.55 -6.89
CA SER A 33 -8.81 0.57 -6.39
C SER A 33 -8.11 0.22 -5.09
N VAL A 34 -7.11 1.01 -4.74
CA VAL A 34 -6.40 0.95 -3.46
C VAL A 34 -6.55 2.28 -2.72
N ALA A 35 -6.31 2.28 -1.42
CA ALA A 35 -6.43 3.45 -0.56
C ALA A 35 -5.08 3.85 0.02
N TRP A 36 -4.63 5.07 -0.26
CA TRP A 36 -3.52 5.69 0.45
C TRP A 36 -4.04 6.38 1.72
N TYR A 37 -3.37 6.11 2.85
CA TYR A 37 -3.64 6.79 4.11
C TYR A 37 -3.14 8.25 4.05
N ARG A 38 -4.04 9.17 3.73
CA ARG A 38 -3.71 10.59 3.43
C ARG A 38 -3.20 11.40 4.61
N LEU A 39 -3.35 10.92 5.84
CA LEU A 39 -2.83 11.57 7.04
C LEU A 39 -1.40 11.13 7.39
N GLY A 40 -0.86 10.17 6.68
CA GLY A 40 0.52 9.70 6.78
C GLY A 40 1.43 10.29 5.71
N ALA A 41 2.62 9.71 5.57
CA ALA A 41 3.59 10.15 4.58
C ALA A 41 3.04 9.98 3.15
N LEU A 42 3.31 10.95 2.29
CA LEU A 42 3.09 10.81 0.85
C LEU A 42 4.17 9.87 0.27
N PRO A 43 3.82 8.96 -0.66
CA PRO A 43 4.84 8.15 -1.33
C PRO A 43 5.95 9.02 -1.92
N GLY A 44 7.20 8.70 -1.55
CA GLY A 44 8.38 9.47 -1.92
C GLY A 44 8.89 10.46 -0.87
N ASN A 45 8.07 10.84 0.09
CA ASN A 45 8.48 11.66 1.21
C ASN A 45 9.10 10.81 2.35
N PRO A 46 9.85 11.44 3.29
CA PRO A 46 10.30 10.75 4.49
C PRO A 46 9.15 10.09 5.25
N GLY A 47 9.39 8.92 5.79
CA GLY A 47 8.40 8.14 6.53
C GLY A 47 7.80 7.00 5.73
N ASP A 48 6.76 6.38 6.28
CA ASP A 48 6.12 5.20 5.72
C ASP A 48 4.76 5.56 5.10
N ALA A 49 4.67 5.52 3.78
CA ALA A 49 3.42 5.68 3.06
C ALA A 49 2.64 4.36 3.09
N ILE A 50 1.38 4.41 3.50
CA ILE A 50 0.56 3.21 3.66
C ILE A 50 -0.51 3.17 2.58
N ILE A 51 -0.55 2.06 1.85
CA ILE A 51 -1.57 1.77 0.83
C ILE A 51 -2.23 0.43 1.17
N SER A 52 -3.54 0.46 1.33
CA SER A 52 -4.36 -0.73 1.58
C SER A 52 -5.24 -1.07 0.38
N GLY A 53 -5.57 -2.35 0.26
CA GLY A 53 -6.47 -2.82 -0.79
C GLY A 53 -7.13 -4.13 -0.39
N HIS A 54 -8.30 -4.41 -0.98
CA HIS A 54 -9.02 -5.63 -0.73
C HIS A 54 -8.32 -6.85 -1.34
N ARG A 55 -8.41 -7.97 -0.64
CA ARG A 55 -8.04 -9.30 -1.16
C ARG A 55 -9.19 -9.94 -1.95
N GLY A 56 -10.41 -9.63 -1.56
CA GLY A 56 -11.62 -10.34 -1.95
C GLY A 56 -12.11 -11.29 -0.85
N TYR A 57 -13.33 -11.79 -1.02
CA TYR A 57 -13.95 -12.74 -0.11
C TYR A 57 -13.83 -14.17 -0.65
N PRO A 58 -13.84 -15.21 0.23
CA PRO A 58 -13.84 -16.60 -0.21
C PRO A 58 -15.02 -16.88 -1.15
N GLY A 59 -14.74 -17.45 -2.33
CA GLY A 59 -15.76 -17.74 -3.36
C GLY A 59 -16.31 -16.51 -4.10
N GLY A 60 -15.86 -15.31 -3.77
CA GLY A 60 -16.23 -14.07 -4.41
C GLY A 60 -15.30 -13.63 -5.55
N VAL A 61 -15.56 -12.43 -6.06
CA VAL A 61 -14.68 -11.80 -7.07
C VAL A 61 -13.33 -11.47 -6.44
N PRO A 62 -12.20 -11.84 -7.08
CA PRO A 62 -10.89 -11.42 -6.63
C PRO A 62 -10.77 -9.90 -6.64
N ALA A 63 -10.20 -9.33 -5.58
CA ALA A 63 -9.91 -7.91 -5.50
C ALA A 63 -8.46 -7.59 -5.90
N VAL A 64 -8.14 -6.30 -5.94
CA VAL A 64 -6.86 -5.78 -6.44
C VAL A 64 -5.62 -6.41 -5.81
N PHE A 65 -5.65 -6.72 -4.51
CA PHE A 65 -4.53 -7.33 -3.77
C PHE A 65 -4.67 -8.84 -3.56
N ASN A 66 -5.50 -9.51 -4.33
CA ASN A 66 -5.67 -10.96 -4.22
C ASN A 66 -4.36 -11.74 -4.34
N HIS A 67 -3.41 -11.26 -5.14
CA HIS A 67 -2.13 -11.91 -5.39
C HIS A 67 -0.92 -11.20 -4.75
N LEU A 68 -1.16 -10.28 -3.80
CA LEU A 68 -0.08 -9.52 -3.17
C LEU A 68 0.99 -10.42 -2.53
N GLY A 69 0.61 -11.57 -2.01
CA GLY A 69 1.53 -12.55 -1.42
C GLY A 69 2.51 -13.22 -2.40
N ARG A 70 2.37 -13.01 -3.69
CA ARG A 70 3.32 -13.48 -4.71
C ARG A 70 4.56 -12.61 -4.84
N LEU A 71 4.58 -11.42 -4.23
CA LEU A 71 5.75 -10.54 -4.21
C LEU A 71 6.89 -11.19 -3.44
N LYS A 72 8.11 -10.85 -3.85
CA LYS A 72 9.36 -11.31 -3.23
C LYS A 72 10.28 -10.11 -2.98
N PRO A 73 11.22 -10.22 -2.02
CA PRO A 73 12.26 -9.21 -1.85
C PRO A 73 12.95 -8.88 -3.18
N GLY A 74 13.13 -7.58 -3.44
CA GLY A 74 13.68 -7.05 -4.69
C GLY A 74 12.65 -6.74 -5.78
N ASP A 75 11.41 -7.19 -5.67
CA ASP A 75 10.38 -6.85 -6.64
C ASP A 75 10.07 -5.34 -6.61
N GLU A 76 9.82 -4.78 -7.79
CA GLU A 76 9.58 -3.35 -7.95
C GLU A 76 8.12 -2.98 -7.74
N ILE A 77 7.91 -1.87 -7.05
CA ILE A 77 6.62 -1.21 -6.90
C ILE A 77 6.79 0.25 -7.32
N GLU A 78 5.89 0.74 -8.15
CA GLU A 78 5.88 2.13 -8.59
C GLU A 78 4.62 2.85 -8.14
N VAL A 79 4.77 4.11 -7.74
CA VAL A 79 3.64 5.01 -7.47
C VAL A 79 3.75 6.21 -8.39
N LEU A 80 2.80 6.32 -9.32
CA LEU A 80 2.66 7.50 -10.16
C LEU A 80 1.88 8.57 -9.40
N LEU A 81 2.52 9.66 -9.07
CA LEU A 81 1.93 10.77 -8.33
C LEU A 81 1.03 11.63 -9.23
N ALA A 82 0.14 12.41 -8.63
CA ALA A 82 -0.78 13.29 -9.36
C ALA A 82 -0.07 14.30 -10.27
N GLY A 83 1.14 14.73 -9.89
CA GLY A 83 1.97 15.65 -10.71
C GLY A 83 2.70 14.99 -11.88
N GLY A 84 2.54 13.68 -12.10
CA GLY A 84 3.16 12.94 -13.20
C GLY A 84 4.52 12.33 -12.88
N SER A 85 5.12 12.61 -11.71
CA SER A 85 6.36 11.97 -11.29
C SER A 85 6.09 10.56 -10.76
N THR A 86 7.06 9.65 -10.96
CA THR A 86 6.99 8.27 -10.48
C THR A 86 8.00 8.06 -9.36
N VAL A 87 7.55 7.47 -8.27
CA VAL A 87 8.42 7.01 -7.18
C VAL A 87 8.52 5.49 -7.26
N ARG A 88 9.74 4.97 -7.18
CA ARG A 88 10.02 3.53 -7.24
C ARG A 88 10.47 3.01 -5.89
N PHE A 89 10.00 1.83 -5.56
CA PHE A 89 10.32 1.11 -4.34
C PHE A 89 10.76 -0.31 -4.69
N ALA A 90 11.64 -0.88 -3.88
CA ALA A 90 11.96 -2.30 -3.93
C ALA A 90 11.45 -2.99 -2.66
N VAL A 91 10.81 -4.13 -2.81
CA VAL A 91 10.29 -4.92 -1.69
C VAL A 91 11.46 -5.37 -0.81
N ASP A 92 11.35 -5.12 0.50
CA ASP A 92 12.31 -5.57 1.52
C ASP A 92 11.87 -6.89 2.15
N ARG A 93 10.63 -6.95 2.59
CA ARG A 93 10.07 -8.15 3.23
C ARG A 93 8.55 -8.23 3.11
N ILE A 94 8.05 -9.45 3.25
CA ILE A 94 6.62 -9.78 3.25
C ILE A 94 6.37 -10.64 4.47
N PHE A 95 5.35 -10.30 5.25
CA PHE A 95 4.98 -11.06 6.45
C PHE A 95 3.50 -10.93 6.76
N SER A 96 2.99 -11.86 7.59
CA SER A 96 1.63 -11.78 8.13
C SER A 96 1.67 -11.26 9.56
N SER A 97 0.69 -10.45 9.91
CA SER A 97 0.49 -9.91 11.26
C SER A 97 -0.98 -10.07 11.65
N PRO A 98 -1.28 -10.45 12.91
CA PRO A 98 -2.66 -10.47 13.38
C PRO A 98 -3.35 -9.12 13.11
N TYR A 99 -4.62 -9.13 12.72
CA TYR A 99 -5.31 -7.94 12.22
C TYR A 99 -5.39 -6.77 13.22
N ARG A 100 -5.21 -7.03 14.51
CA ARG A 100 -5.20 -6.01 15.57
C ARG A 100 -3.79 -5.53 15.97
N VAL A 101 -2.75 -6.10 15.37
CA VAL A 101 -1.36 -5.73 15.65
C VAL A 101 -0.88 -4.76 14.59
N ILE A 102 -0.42 -3.59 15.03
CA ILE A 102 0.21 -2.60 14.15
C ILE A 102 1.71 -2.86 14.14
N PRO A 103 2.31 -3.18 12.97
CA PRO A 103 3.75 -3.37 12.88
C PRO A 103 4.53 -2.11 13.28
N ALA A 104 5.74 -2.28 13.81
CA ALA A 104 6.61 -1.18 14.19
C ALA A 104 6.93 -0.28 12.98
N GLY A 105 6.88 1.03 13.19
CA GLY A 105 7.18 2.02 12.14
C GLY A 105 6.06 2.26 11.12
N PHE A 106 4.93 1.60 11.26
CA PHE A 106 3.82 1.61 10.31
C PHE A 106 3.27 3.02 10.01
N PHE A 107 3.30 3.93 10.96
CA PHE A 107 2.84 5.31 10.78
C PHE A 107 3.97 6.34 10.88
N ALA A 108 5.21 5.94 10.64
CA ALA A 108 6.34 6.87 10.71
C ALA A 108 6.19 8.01 9.69
N THR A 109 6.47 9.24 10.13
CA THR A 109 6.42 10.47 9.31
C THR A 109 7.80 11.07 9.08
N ASP A 110 8.85 10.36 9.51
CA ASP A 110 10.25 10.74 9.36
C ASP A 110 11.08 9.50 8.95
N GLY A 111 12.38 9.71 8.77
CA GLY A 111 13.29 8.65 8.34
C GLY A 111 13.25 8.37 6.84
N PRO A 112 13.76 7.21 6.39
CA PRO A 112 13.79 6.84 4.99
C PRO A 112 12.40 6.82 4.36
N SER A 113 12.31 7.14 3.07
CA SER A 113 11.06 7.00 2.31
C SER A 113 10.76 5.51 2.12
N ARG A 114 9.65 5.06 2.70
CA ARG A 114 9.17 3.67 2.64
C ARG A 114 7.74 3.62 2.16
N LEU A 115 7.37 2.46 1.67
CA LEU A 115 6.00 2.12 1.27
C LEU A 115 5.60 0.80 1.92
N THR A 116 4.43 0.80 2.55
CA THR A 116 3.84 -0.40 3.11
C THR A 116 2.50 -0.68 2.42
N LEU A 117 2.39 -1.87 1.81
CA LEU A 117 1.14 -2.36 1.25
C LEU A 117 0.50 -3.33 2.24
N VAL A 118 -0.82 -3.22 2.42
CA VAL A 118 -1.57 -4.04 3.38
C VAL A 118 -2.81 -4.62 2.73
N THR A 119 -3.03 -5.92 2.95
CA THR A 119 -4.28 -6.60 2.59
C THR A 119 -4.65 -7.64 3.63
N CYS A 120 -5.83 -8.23 3.50
CA CYS A 120 -6.27 -9.32 4.37
C CYS A 120 -5.61 -10.64 4.00
N THR A 121 -5.39 -11.51 4.99
CA THR A 121 -4.92 -12.88 4.79
C THR A 121 -5.35 -13.77 5.96
N GLY A 122 -4.97 -15.05 5.92
CA GLY A 122 -5.33 -16.00 6.96
C GLY A 122 -6.72 -16.61 6.74
N THR A 123 -7.41 -16.92 7.84
CA THR A 123 -8.74 -17.53 7.84
C THR A 123 -9.84 -16.47 7.85
N PHE A 124 -10.82 -16.61 6.97
CA PHE A 124 -11.99 -15.75 6.98
C PHE A 124 -12.92 -16.11 8.14
N ARG A 125 -13.29 -15.11 8.93
CA ARG A 125 -14.18 -15.23 10.09
C ARG A 125 -15.57 -14.74 9.73
N THR A 126 -16.55 -15.62 9.82
CA THR A 126 -17.94 -15.32 9.45
C THR A 126 -18.69 -14.47 10.47
N ASN A 127 -18.26 -14.47 11.75
CA ASN A 127 -18.91 -13.71 12.83
C ASN A 127 -18.67 -12.20 12.76
N ASP A 128 -17.51 -11.76 12.29
CA ASP A 128 -17.18 -10.34 12.15
C ASP A 128 -16.78 -9.98 10.72
N LEU A 129 -16.98 -10.90 9.78
CA LEU A 129 -16.76 -10.72 8.34
C LEU A 129 -15.38 -10.16 7.99
N THR A 130 -14.34 -10.65 8.67
CA THR A 130 -12.96 -10.27 8.42
C THR A 130 -12.02 -11.47 8.40
N TYR A 131 -10.81 -11.27 7.93
CA TYR A 131 -9.73 -12.26 7.99
C TYR A 131 -8.95 -12.12 9.31
N THR A 132 -8.36 -13.22 9.77
CA THR A 132 -7.59 -13.28 11.03
C THR A 132 -6.32 -12.45 10.99
N ASP A 133 -5.74 -12.25 9.83
CA ASP A 133 -4.43 -11.64 9.66
C ASP A 133 -4.45 -10.56 8.58
N ARG A 134 -3.39 -9.76 8.58
CA ARG A 134 -3.05 -8.84 7.50
C ARG A 134 -1.74 -9.28 6.87
N LEU A 135 -1.70 -9.31 5.56
CA LEU A 135 -0.48 -9.46 4.79
C LEU A 135 0.14 -8.08 4.61
N VAL A 136 1.39 -7.95 5.00
CA VAL A 136 2.14 -6.70 4.97
C VAL A 136 3.33 -6.85 4.04
N VAL A 137 3.46 -5.94 3.10
CA VAL A 137 4.61 -5.81 2.21
C VAL A 137 5.30 -4.50 2.52
N GLU A 138 6.54 -4.56 2.98
CA GLU A 138 7.37 -3.37 3.21
C GLU A 138 8.37 -3.20 2.08
N ALA A 139 8.52 -1.98 1.61
CA ALA A 139 9.43 -1.61 0.54
C ALA A 139 10.11 -0.28 0.86
N THR A 140 11.34 -0.11 0.37
CA THR A 140 12.13 1.11 0.51
C THR A 140 12.31 1.79 -0.85
N SER A 141 12.32 3.11 -0.89
CA SER A 141 12.54 3.86 -2.12
C SER A 141 13.92 3.57 -2.71
N VAL A 142 13.97 3.42 -4.04
CA VAL A 142 15.22 3.20 -4.76
C VAL A 142 15.90 4.55 -5.01
N ALA A 143 17.22 4.63 -4.80
CA ALA A 143 18.02 5.85 -5.02
C ALA A 143 17.86 6.39 -6.45
N GLY A 144 17.70 7.72 -6.57
CA GLY A 144 17.47 8.42 -7.85
C GLY A 144 16.02 8.86 -8.10
N ASN A 145 15.11 8.53 -7.21
CA ASN A 145 13.67 8.86 -7.29
C ASN A 145 13.27 10.11 -6.48
N PHE A 146 14.10 11.13 -6.48
CA PHE A 146 13.62 12.42 -5.99
C PHE A 146 12.71 13.03 -7.07
N PRO A 147 11.51 13.51 -6.71
CA PRO A 147 10.74 14.30 -7.65
C PRO A 147 11.63 15.44 -8.14
N THR A 148 11.99 15.42 -9.40
CA THR A 148 12.64 16.56 -10.02
C THR A 148 11.62 17.69 -10.01
N ASN A 149 11.76 18.57 -9.05
CA ASN A 149 11.04 19.83 -9.04
C ASN A 149 11.57 20.63 -10.25
N HIS A 150 10.94 20.47 -11.39
CA HIS A 150 11.10 21.42 -12.48
C HIS A 150 10.38 22.71 -12.06
N GLN A 151 11.02 23.46 -11.17
CA GLN A 151 10.76 24.89 -11.15
C GLN A 151 11.30 25.44 -12.46
N GLY A 152 10.38 25.67 -13.40
CA GLY A 152 10.69 26.45 -14.57
C GLY A 152 11.21 27.81 -14.13
N VAL A 153 12.49 28.04 -14.33
CA VAL A 153 13.07 29.37 -14.27
C VAL A 153 12.69 30.04 -15.59
N ASN A 154 11.79 30.98 -15.52
CA ASN A 154 11.62 32.01 -16.56
C ASN A 154 12.67 33.08 -16.33
#